data_ef89b01bb02ca4ba96da684515aede75
#
_entry.id   ef89b01bb02ca4ba96da684515aede75
#
_cell.length_a   1.000
_cell.length_b   1.000
_cell.length_c   1.000
_cell.angle_alpha   90.00
_cell.angle_beta   90.00
_cell.angle_gamma   90.00
#
_symmetry.space_group_name_H-M   'P 1'
#
loop_
_entity.id
_entity.type
_entity.pdbx_description
1 polymer ?
#
loop_
_entity_poly.entity_id
_entity_poly.type
_entity_poly.pdbx_seq_one_letter_code
_entity_poly.pdbx_strand_id
1 'polypeptide(L)'
;MTMAAEMRGIVLLAHGSRDERWREPIEAVAARVLKDDPAAHVVCAYMELATPDLHSAAAGLIADGATAIRVVPLFLGMGKHAREDLPLQLDALCKAWPQVDFSLARIVGEEPELVELLARIAAKS
;
A
#
# COMPACT_ATOMS: atom_id res chain seq x y z
N MET A 1 -22.40 4.86 25.79
CA MET A 1 -22.39 4.57 24.34
C MET A 1 -20.98 4.19 23.93
N THR A 2 -20.82 3.02 23.39
CA THR A 2 -19.53 2.53 22.96
C THR A 2 -19.27 3.00 21.53
N MET A 3 -18.23 3.78 21.33
CA MET A 3 -17.79 4.11 19.96
C MET A 3 -17.06 2.91 19.40
N ALA A 4 -17.40 2.50 18.18
CA ALA A 4 -16.65 1.47 17.48
C ALA A 4 -15.19 1.95 17.33
N ALA A 5 -14.24 1.09 17.65
CA ALA A 5 -12.83 1.40 17.43
C ALA A 5 -12.60 1.60 15.93
N GLU A 6 -11.88 2.67 15.59
CA GLU A 6 -11.46 2.90 14.22
C GLU A 6 -10.52 1.80 13.78
N MET A 7 -10.87 1.14 12.68
CA MET A 7 -9.99 0.15 12.08
C MET A 7 -9.27 0.78 10.90
N ARG A 8 -7.94 0.79 10.96
CA ARG A 8 -7.10 1.34 9.92
C ARG A 8 -6.51 0.22 9.07
N GLY A 9 -6.76 0.32 7.76
CA GLY A 9 -6.15 -0.59 6.80
C GLY A 9 -4.97 0.05 6.10
N ILE A 10 -4.03 -0.79 5.69
CA ILE A 10 -2.84 -0.39 4.94
C ILE A 10 -2.80 -1.23 3.68
N VAL A 11 -2.70 -0.58 2.52
CA VAL A 11 -2.45 -1.26 1.25
C VAL A 11 -1.03 -0.94 0.83
N LEU A 12 -0.19 -1.98 0.73
CA LEU A 12 1.14 -1.87 0.14
C LEU A 12 1.00 -2.13 -1.35
N LEU A 13 1.17 -1.10 -2.16
CA LEU A 13 0.93 -1.17 -3.59
C LEU A 13 2.24 -1.29 -4.35
N ALA A 14 2.35 -2.31 -5.20
CA ALA A 14 3.52 -2.55 -6.03
C ALA A 14 3.11 -2.66 -7.50
N HIS A 15 4.10 -2.70 -8.40
CA HIS A 15 3.81 -2.78 -9.84
C HIS A 15 3.10 -4.07 -10.23
N GLY A 16 3.63 -5.19 -9.82
CA GLY A 16 3.14 -6.50 -10.19
C GLY A 16 4.07 -7.24 -11.15
N SER A 17 3.99 -8.54 -11.11
CA SER A 17 4.75 -9.45 -11.96
C SER A 17 4.05 -10.81 -12.00
N ARG A 18 4.24 -11.55 -13.06
CA ARG A 18 3.78 -12.93 -13.15
C ARG A 18 4.69 -13.89 -12.38
N ASP A 19 5.90 -13.45 -12.03
CA ASP A 19 6.83 -14.23 -11.24
C ASP A 19 6.48 -14.13 -9.75
N GLU A 20 6.11 -15.25 -9.15
CA GLU A 20 5.72 -15.29 -7.73
C GLU A 20 6.85 -14.86 -6.78
N ARG A 21 8.09 -15.13 -7.14
CA ARG A 21 9.26 -14.73 -6.35
C ARG A 21 9.38 -13.20 -6.25
N TRP A 22 8.90 -12.50 -7.26
CA TRP A 22 8.94 -11.04 -7.29
C TRP A 22 8.13 -10.44 -6.15
N ARG A 23 7.11 -11.14 -5.66
CA ARG A 23 6.25 -10.68 -4.57
C ARG A 23 6.89 -10.83 -3.19
N GLU A 24 7.90 -11.67 -3.04
CA GLU A 24 8.51 -11.95 -1.74
C GLU A 24 8.97 -10.70 -0.98
N PRO A 25 9.67 -9.73 -1.60
CA PRO A 25 10.07 -8.52 -0.90
C PRO A 25 8.88 -7.68 -0.42
N ILE A 26 7.81 -7.62 -1.22
CA ILE A 26 6.60 -6.87 -0.87
C ILE A 26 5.90 -7.53 0.33
N GLU A 27 5.74 -8.83 0.27
CA GLU A 27 5.14 -9.62 1.34
C GLU A 27 5.97 -9.57 2.61
N ALA A 28 7.31 -9.46 2.49
CA ALA A 28 8.19 -9.31 3.64
C ALA A 28 7.95 -7.98 4.36
N VAL A 29 7.65 -6.91 3.64
CA VAL A 29 7.28 -5.62 4.24
C VAL A 29 5.97 -5.78 5.03
N ALA A 30 4.97 -6.43 4.44
CA ALA A 30 3.70 -6.68 5.13
C ALA A 30 3.90 -7.50 6.41
N ALA A 31 4.71 -8.55 6.34
CA ALA A 31 5.02 -9.39 7.50
C ALA A 31 5.71 -8.60 8.60
N ARG A 32 6.61 -7.68 8.24
CA ARG A 32 7.30 -6.84 9.22
C ARG A 32 6.35 -5.84 9.88
N VAL A 33 5.43 -5.25 9.12
CA VAL A 33 4.39 -4.39 9.68
C VAL A 33 3.58 -5.15 10.73
N LEU A 34 3.16 -6.38 10.42
CA LEU A 34 2.39 -7.22 11.34
C LEU A 34 3.20 -7.65 12.56
N LYS A 35 4.51 -7.84 12.41
CA LYS A 35 5.40 -8.16 13.53
C LYS A 35 5.51 -6.99 14.51
N ASP A 36 5.63 -5.78 13.98
CA ASP A 36 5.76 -4.56 14.79
C ASP A 36 4.43 -4.12 15.39
N ASP A 37 3.32 -4.40 14.68
CA ASP A 37 1.96 -4.08 15.12
C ASP A 37 1.02 -5.24 14.77
N PRO A 38 0.85 -6.22 15.67
CA PRO A 38 -0.02 -7.38 15.40
C PRO A 38 -1.49 -7.05 15.14
N ALA A 39 -1.94 -5.85 15.53
CA ALA A 39 -3.30 -5.40 15.28
C ALA A 39 -3.46 -4.72 13.92
N ALA A 40 -2.39 -4.53 13.16
CA ALA A 40 -2.45 -3.88 11.85
C ALA A 40 -3.21 -4.77 10.85
N HIS A 41 -3.98 -4.11 9.97
CA HIS A 41 -4.64 -4.75 8.84
C HIS A 41 -3.91 -4.32 7.58
N VAL A 42 -3.08 -5.20 7.03
CA VAL A 42 -2.21 -4.90 5.91
C VAL A 42 -2.46 -5.88 4.77
N VAL A 43 -2.55 -5.35 3.55
CA VAL A 43 -2.75 -6.14 2.33
C VAL A 43 -1.78 -5.64 1.26
N CYS A 44 -1.20 -6.57 0.53
CA CYS A 44 -0.42 -6.24 -0.67
C CYS A 44 -1.36 -6.18 -1.87
N ALA A 45 -1.19 -5.18 -2.72
CA ALA A 45 -1.94 -5.03 -3.96
C ALA A 45 -1.00 -4.67 -5.10
N TYR A 46 -1.46 -4.86 -6.32
CA TYR A 46 -0.60 -4.74 -7.49
C TYR A 46 -1.30 -3.95 -8.59
N MET A 47 -0.51 -3.15 -9.31
CA MET A 47 -1.03 -2.33 -10.41
C MET A 47 -1.44 -3.19 -11.60
N GLU A 48 -0.73 -4.30 -11.83
CA GLU A 48 -0.96 -5.21 -12.95
C GLU A 48 -0.34 -6.58 -12.69
N LEU A 49 -0.67 -7.57 -13.50
CA LEU A 49 -0.02 -8.90 -13.58
C LEU A 49 -0.08 -9.76 -12.33
N ALA A 50 -0.69 -9.30 -11.27
CA ALA A 50 -0.85 -10.04 -10.01
C ALA A 50 -2.13 -9.56 -9.31
N THR A 51 -2.63 -10.36 -8.40
CA THR A 51 -3.84 -10.05 -7.63
C THR A 51 -3.52 -10.03 -6.14
N PRO A 52 -4.28 -9.25 -5.34
CA PRO A 52 -5.40 -8.38 -5.76
C PRO A 52 -4.93 -7.06 -6.37
N ASP A 53 -5.83 -6.40 -7.11
CA ASP A 53 -5.64 -5.02 -7.50
C ASP A 53 -6.01 -4.09 -6.33
N LEU A 54 -5.80 -2.79 -6.52
CA LEU A 54 -6.06 -1.81 -5.46
C LEU A 54 -7.53 -1.80 -5.03
N HIS A 55 -8.45 -1.82 -6.00
CA HIS A 55 -9.89 -1.80 -5.70
C HIS A 55 -10.31 -3.02 -4.88
N SER A 56 -9.88 -4.21 -5.27
CA SER A 56 -10.20 -5.46 -4.57
C SER A 56 -9.60 -5.51 -3.17
N ALA A 57 -8.37 -5.02 -3.02
CA ALA A 57 -7.72 -4.94 -1.71
C ALA A 57 -8.48 -4.01 -0.76
N ALA A 58 -8.87 -2.83 -1.26
CA ALA A 58 -9.66 -1.89 -0.48
C ALA A 58 -11.02 -2.50 -0.09
N ALA A 59 -11.70 -3.14 -1.04
CA ALA A 59 -12.99 -3.79 -0.78
C ALA A 59 -12.87 -4.84 0.34
N GLY A 60 -11.81 -5.65 0.31
CA GLY A 60 -11.56 -6.65 1.34
C GLY A 60 -11.34 -6.04 2.72
N LEU A 61 -10.55 -4.98 2.81
CA LEU A 61 -10.32 -4.28 4.08
C LEU A 61 -11.62 -3.66 4.62
N ILE A 62 -12.42 -3.07 3.74
CA ILE A 62 -13.71 -2.48 4.12
C ILE A 62 -14.69 -3.56 4.61
N ALA A 63 -14.72 -4.70 3.93
CA ALA A 63 -15.53 -5.84 4.37
C ALA A 63 -15.13 -6.33 5.77
N ASP A 64 -13.85 -6.20 6.12
CA ASP A 64 -13.33 -6.54 7.45
C ASP A 64 -13.56 -5.43 8.48
N GLY A 65 -14.10 -4.30 8.08
CA GLY A 65 -14.45 -3.21 8.99
C GLY A 65 -13.57 -1.97 8.91
N ALA A 66 -12.67 -1.86 7.94
CA ALA A 66 -11.79 -0.69 7.83
C ALA A 66 -12.60 0.58 7.58
N THR A 67 -12.31 1.62 8.35
CA THR A 67 -12.92 2.95 8.23
C THR A 67 -11.95 3.97 7.65
N ALA A 68 -10.65 3.66 7.68
CA ALA A 68 -9.60 4.48 7.08
C ALA A 68 -8.59 3.54 6.39
N ILE A 69 -8.17 3.89 5.19
CA ILE A 69 -7.21 3.11 4.41
C ILE A 69 -6.11 4.01 3.90
N ARG A 70 -4.87 3.66 4.22
CA ARG A 70 -3.69 4.32 3.71
C ARG A 70 -3.07 3.47 2.60
N VAL A 71 -2.91 4.04 1.43
CA VAL A 71 -2.25 3.39 0.29
C VAL A 71 -0.79 3.85 0.24
N VAL A 72 0.11 2.90 0.28
CA VAL A 72 1.56 3.15 0.29
C VAL A 72 2.19 2.55 -0.96
N PRO A 73 2.54 3.38 -1.95
CA PRO A 73 3.18 2.88 -3.17
C PRO A 73 4.65 2.52 -2.91
N LEU A 74 5.00 1.26 -3.09
CA LEU A 74 6.36 0.75 -2.88
C LEU A 74 7.18 0.90 -4.17
N PHE A 75 7.27 2.13 -4.67
CA PHE A 75 7.99 2.47 -5.89
C PHE A 75 9.21 3.32 -5.57
N LEU A 76 10.37 3.02 -6.13
CA LEU A 76 11.53 3.91 -6.04
C LEU A 76 11.32 5.13 -6.93
N GLY A 77 10.83 4.92 -8.12
CA GLY A 77 10.39 5.96 -9.03
C GLY A 77 9.03 5.61 -9.59
N MET A 78 8.37 6.56 -10.22
CA MET A 78 7.05 6.36 -10.80
C MET A 78 6.98 7.02 -12.18
N GLY A 79 6.66 6.22 -13.19
CA GLY A 79 6.51 6.71 -14.54
C GLY A 79 5.27 7.60 -14.71
N LYS A 80 5.21 8.27 -15.85
CA LYS A 80 4.15 9.24 -16.15
C LYS A 80 2.75 8.63 -16.03
N HIS A 81 2.53 7.44 -16.61
CA HIS A 81 1.21 6.81 -16.60
C HIS A 81 0.75 6.48 -15.18
N ALA A 82 1.63 5.92 -14.35
CA ALA A 82 1.29 5.62 -12.96
C ALA A 82 1.03 6.88 -12.15
N ARG A 83 1.79 7.96 -12.39
CA ARG A 83 1.57 9.24 -11.70
C ARG A 83 0.21 9.86 -12.02
N GLU A 84 -0.27 9.65 -13.24
CA GLU A 84 -1.58 10.14 -13.66
C GLU A 84 -2.71 9.22 -13.21
N ASP A 85 -2.48 7.92 -13.29
CA ASP A 85 -3.50 6.89 -13.04
C ASP A 85 -3.81 6.70 -11.55
N LEU A 86 -2.78 6.71 -10.71
CA LEU A 86 -2.96 6.41 -9.29
C LEU A 86 -3.88 7.40 -8.56
N PRO A 87 -3.76 8.72 -8.75
CA PRO A 87 -4.72 9.66 -8.16
C PRO A 87 -6.15 9.43 -8.64
N LEU A 88 -6.33 9.02 -9.90
CA LEU A 88 -7.66 8.70 -10.43
C LEU A 88 -8.24 7.46 -9.79
N GLN A 89 -7.42 6.45 -9.51
CA GLN A 89 -7.85 5.25 -8.79
C GLN A 89 -8.27 5.60 -7.37
N LEU A 90 -7.51 6.44 -6.68
CA LEU A 90 -7.87 6.92 -5.34
C LEU A 90 -9.19 7.67 -5.35
N ASP A 91 -9.40 8.54 -6.33
CA ASP A 91 -10.65 9.28 -6.49
C ASP A 91 -11.83 8.35 -6.70
N ALA A 92 -11.64 7.31 -7.51
CA ALA A 92 -12.66 6.29 -7.73
C ALA A 92 -13.01 5.53 -6.44
N LEU A 93 -12.01 5.22 -5.60
CA LEU A 93 -12.24 4.59 -4.31
C LEU A 93 -13.04 5.51 -3.38
N CYS A 94 -12.70 6.78 -3.32
CA CYS A 94 -13.42 7.77 -2.51
C CYS A 94 -14.89 7.88 -2.93
N LYS A 95 -15.15 7.81 -4.23
CA LYS A 95 -16.52 7.85 -4.76
C LYS A 95 -17.29 6.56 -4.48
N ALA A 96 -16.62 5.43 -4.55
CA ALA A 96 -17.23 4.12 -4.27
C ALA A 96 -17.58 3.94 -2.79
N TRP A 97 -16.74 4.45 -1.89
CA TRP A 97 -16.92 4.33 -0.45
C TRP A 97 -16.76 5.69 0.24
N PRO A 98 -17.76 6.58 0.12
CA PRO A 98 -17.67 7.94 0.67
C PRO A 98 -17.46 8.00 2.18
N GLN A 99 -17.83 6.95 2.91
CA GLN A 99 -17.71 6.88 4.36
C GLN A 99 -16.32 6.45 4.84
N VAL A 100 -15.46 5.99 3.92
CA VAL A 100 -14.11 5.55 4.24
C VAL A 100 -13.13 6.67 3.97
N ASP A 101 -12.20 6.88 4.89
CA ASP A 101 -11.15 7.88 4.76
C ASP A 101 -9.95 7.26 4.04
N PHE A 102 -9.76 7.60 2.77
CA PHE A 102 -8.62 7.15 1.98
C PHE A 102 -7.51 8.19 1.97
N SER A 103 -6.28 7.73 2.15
CA SER A 103 -5.10 8.58 1.99
C SER A 103 -4.06 7.88 1.11
N LEU A 104 -3.35 8.67 0.31
CA LEU A 104 -2.27 8.20 -0.55
C LEU A 104 -0.95 8.75 -0.02
N ALA A 105 -0.07 7.88 0.42
CA ALA A 105 1.28 8.27 0.78
C ALA A 105 2.08 8.60 -0.49
N ARG A 106 3.08 9.46 -0.37
CA ARG A 106 4.02 9.62 -1.47
C ARG A 106 4.77 8.30 -1.71
N ILE A 107 5.30 8.11 -2.91
CA ILE A 107 6.06 6.90 -3.20
C ILE A 107 7.25 6.78 -2.25
N VAL A 108 7.61 5.56 -1.88
CA VAL A 108 8.67 5.35 -0.88
C VAL A 108 10.04 5.87 -1.35
N GLY A 109 10.28 5.92 -2.66
CA GLY A 109 11.52 6.49 -3.21
C GLY A 109 11.72 7.96 -2.89
N GLU A 110 10.67 8.69 -2.51
CA GLU A 110 10.75 10.09 -2.09
C GLU A 110 10.97 10.26 -0.59
N GLU A 111 10.93 9.15 0.18
CA GLU A 111 11.18 9.21 1.63
C GLU A 111 12.68 9.38 1.91
N PRO A 112 13.07 10.46 2.61
CA PRO A 112 14.50 10.67 2.93
C PRO A 112 15.11 9.51 3.70
N GLU A 113 14.36 8.89 4.60
CA GLU A 113 14.81 7.73 5.38
C GLU A 113 15.18 6.56 4.50
N LEU A 114 14.41 6.31 3.45
CA LEU A 114 14.70 5.23 2.52
C LEU A 114 15.92 5.56 1.66
N VAL A 115 16.03 6.79 1.18
CA VAL A 115 17.19 7.24 0.39
C VAL A 115 18.48 7.04 1.21
N GLU A 116 18.46 7.43 2.47
CA GLU A 116 19.61 7.24 3.37
C GLU A 116 19.95 5.76 3.55
N LEU A 117 18.95 4.92 3.77
CA LEU A 117 19.15 3.48 3.94
C LEU A 117 19.73 2.84 2.68
N LEU A 118 19.18 3.18 1.53
CA LEU A 118 19.66 2.66 0.24
C LEU A 118 21.10 3.10 -0.03
N ALA A 119 21.42 4.36 0.29
CA ALA A 119 22.78 4.87 0.14
C ALA A 119 23.77 4.10 1.04
N ARG A 120 23.39 3.82 2.29
CA ARG A 120 24.23 3.01 3.19
C ARG A 120 24.44 1.60 2.68
N ILE A 121 23.37 0.99 2.16
CA ILE A 121 23.45 -0.36 1.58
C ILE A 121 24.39 -0.36 0.37
N ALA A 122 24.25 0.62 -0.51
CA ALA A 122 25.09 0.74 -1.71
C ALA A 122 26.56 0.98 -1.39
N ALA A 123 26.85 1.69 -0.31
CA ALA A 123 28.21 2.03 0.08
C ALA A 123 28.94 0.94 0.87
N LYS A 124 28.28 -0.16 1.22
CA LYS A 124 28.91 -1.26 1.96
C LYS A 124 30.00 -1.93 1.13
N SER A 125 31.11 -2.23 1.80
CA SER A 125 32.21 -2.95 1.18
C SER A 125 31.92 -4.45 1.12
#